data_24ab57226b7e2e5d3108be5894e060be
#
_entry.id   24ab57226b7e2e5d3108be5894e060be
#
_cell.length_a   1.000
_cell.length_b   1.000
_cell.length_c   1.000
_cell.angle_alpha   90.00
_cell.angle_beta   90.00
_cell.angle_gamma   90.00
#
_symmetry.space_group_name_H-M   'P 1'
#
loop_
_entity.id
_entity.type
_entity.pdbx_description
1 polymer ?
#
loop_
_entity_poly.entity_id
_entity_poly.type
_entity_poly.pdbx_seq_one_letter_code
_entity_poly.pdbx_strand_id
1 'polypeptide(L)'
;MKTNLNILPILCFLLLWSCKSGNASSQTKNEVSQDTIKTFTLPAIPQIMVAPEQRAEFLVKHYWDNVNFADTNYIHHPEITEQAWVDYCDILNHVPLKTAQEAIRKTIDRTNVDKKVFAYITDLADKYLYDPNSPMRNEEFYIPVLEAMAASHVLEEIVKVRPKARLELAQKNRIGTKAINFTYTLASGAQGSLYQLNADYLLLFINNPGCHACTETIEGLKQAPIISQLIKEKKLIVLSIYPDEELDDWRKHLNEFPKEWINGYDKKFTIKEKQLYDLKAIPTLYLLNKEKTVLLKDATAQAIEEYLMIHQ
;
A
#
# COMPACT_ATOMS: atom_id res chain seq x y z
N MET A 1 11.86 26.94 -60.88
CA MET A 1 10.66 26.96 -61.70
C MET A 1 9.51 27.16 -60.71
N LYS A 2 9.05 28.40 -60.48
CA LYS A 2 7.95 29.12 -61.20
C LYS A 2 6.78 28.17 -61.41
N THR A 3 5.56 28.32 -60.86
CA THR A 3 4.64 29.47 -61.01
C THR A 3 3.44 29.33 -60.06
N ASN A 4 3.07 30.42 -59.38
CA ASN A 4 1.82 31.22 -59.46
C ASN A 4 0.51 30.55 -58.99
N LEU A 5 -0.09 31.04 -57.88
CA LEU A 5 -0.92 32.24 -57.73
C LEU A 5 -2.26 32.13 -58.52
N ASN A 6 -3.39 32.04 -57.82
CA ASN A 6 -4.58 32.81 -58.16
C ASN A 6 -5.53 32.98 -56.97
N ILE A 7 -5.75 34.22 -56.64
CA ILE A 7 -6.76 34.82 -55.76
C ILE A 7 -7.94 35.18 -56.65
N LEU A 8 -9.17 34.91 -56.23
CA LEU A 8 -10.31 35.74 -56.64
C LEU A 8 -11.42 35.72 -55.58
N PRO A 9 -11.97 36.86 -55.22
CA PRO A 9 -13.08 37.03 -54.27
C PRO A 9 -14.41 37.28 -54.97
N ILE A 10 -15.54 36.87 -54.42
CA ILE A 10 -16.90 37.33 -54.74
C ILE A 10 -17.72 37.31 -53.46
N LEU A 11 -17.97 38.42 -52.86
CA LEU A 11 -18.94 39.51 -52.94
C LEU A 11 -20.40 39.05 -52.70
N CYS A 12 -20.91 39.55 -51.59
CA CYS A 12 -22.27 39.92 -51.16
C CYS A 12 -23.50 39.40 -51.88
N PHE A 13 -24.45 38.88 -51.09
CA PHE A 13 -25.85 39.34 -51.26
C PHE A 13 -26.60 39.28 -49.92
N LEU A 14 -27.00 40.45 -49.43
CA LEU A 14 -27.99 40.70 -48.39
C LEU A 14 -29.39 40.49 -48.99
N LEU A 15 -30.22 39.70 -48.35
CA LEU A 15 -31.67 39.85 -48.47
C LEU A 15 -32.31 39.65 -47.08
N LEU A 16 -32.80 40.77 -46.56
CA LEU A 16 -33.76 40.86 -45.47
C LEU A 16 -35.12 40.35 -45.93
N TRP A 17 -35.67 39.38 -45.21
CA TRP A 17 -37.15 39.24 -45.22
C TRP A 17 -37.61 38.91 -43.79
N SER A 18 -38.35 39.90 -43.28
CA SER A 18 -39.15 39.85 -42.06
C SER A 18 -40.46 39.11 -42.36
N CYS A 19 -40.84 38.12 -41.55
CA CYS A 19 -42.24 37.80 -41.32
C CYS A 19 -42.41 37.23 -39.90
N LYS A 20 -43.23 37.94 -39.17
CA LYS A 20 -43.78 37.62 -37.85
C LYS A 20 -44.80 36.50 -37.97
N SER A 21 -44.71 35.44 -37.19
CA SER A 21 -45.91 34.73 -36.72
C SER A 21 -45.53 33.93 -35.45
N GLY A 22 -46.29 34.18 -34.40
CA GLY A 22 -46.06 33.56 -33.10
C GLY A 22 -46.53 32.11 -33.05
N ASN A 23 -45.81 31.31 -32.29
CA ASN A 23 -46.39 30.19 -31.56
C ASN A 23 -45.58 29.92 -30.32
N ALA A 24 -46.25 29.90 -29.19
CA ALA A 24 -45.67 29.54 -27.90
C ALA A 24 -45.33 28.06 -27.90
N SER A 25 -44.06 27.73 -27.87
CA SER A 25 -43.57 26.40 -27.50
C SER A 25 -42.81 26.52 -26.18
N SER A 26 -43.34 25.81 -25.23
CA SER A 26 -42.75 25.59 -23.92
C SER A 26 -41.27 25.29 -24.03
N GLN A 27 -40.41 26.21 -23.58
CA GLN A 27 -39.03 25.93 -23.30
C GLN A 27 -38.97 25.03 -22.06
N THR A 28 -38.75 23.75 -22.30
CA THR A 28 -38.19 22.86 -21.28
C THR A 28 -36.82 23.44 -20.94
N LYS A 29 -36.70 24.17 -19.84
CA LYS A 29 -35.43 24.47 -19.24
C LYS A 29 -34.78 23.12 -18.92
N ASN A 30 -33.85 22.70 -19.74
CA ASN A 30 -32.78 21.81 -19.28
C ASN A 30 -32.00 22.65 -18.26
N GLU A 31 -32.33 22.49 -16.98
CA GLU A 31 -31.41 22.82 -15.90
C GLU A 31 -30.21 21.89 -16.08
N VAL A 32 -29.18 22.35 -16.77
CA VAL A 32 -27.83 21.85 -16.60
C VAL A 32 -27.54 22.12 -15.12
N SER A 33 -27.62 21.09 -14.30
CA SER A 33 -27.13 21.17 -12.93
C SER A 33 -25.69 21.65 -13.05
N GLN A 34 -25.42 22.88 -12.63
CA GLN A 34 -24.06 23.35 -12.41
C GLN A 34 -23.49 22.37 -11.38
N ASP A 35 -22.57 21.51 -11.82
CA ASP A 35 -21.70 20.75 -10.94
C ASP A 35 -20.96 21.78 -10.08
N THR A 36 -21.48 22.03 -8.90
CA THR A 36 -20.80 22.89 -7.93
C THR A 36 -19.57 22.11 -7.51
N ILE A 37 -18.39 22.62 -7.91
CA ILE A 37 -17.11 22.10 -7.49
C ILE A 37 -17.12 22.07 -5.97
N LYS A 38 -17.19 20.87 -5.40
CA LYS A 38 -17.15 20.67 -3.96
C LYS A 38 -15.70 20.79 -3.52
N THR A 39 -15.47 21.56 -2.47
CA THR A 39 -14.15 21.63 -1.82
C THR A 39 -14.16 20.71 -0.61
N PHE A 40 -13.05 19.98 -0.39
CA PHE A 40 -12.86 19.26 0.87
C PHE A 40 -12.59 20.27 2.00
N THR A 41 -13.37 20.17 3.06
CA THR A 41 -13.25 21.08 4.22
C THR A 41 -12.88 20.27 5.46
N LEU A 42 -11.71 20.55 6.02
CA LEU A 42 -11.27 19.95 7.27
C LEU A 42 -12.16 20.38 8.44
N PRO A 43 -12.32 19.53 9.46
CA PRO A 43 -12.98 19.92 10.70
C PRO A 43 -12.17 21.00 11.43
N ALA A 44 -12.87 21.95 12.06
CA ALA A 44 -12.21 22.97 12.88
C ALA A 44 -11.66 22.34 14.16
N ILE A 45 -10.35 22.38 14.35
CA ILE A 45 -9.71 21.89 15.58
C ILE A 45 -10.01 22.88 16.73
N PRO A 46 -10.55 22.40 17.87
CA PRO A 46 -10.82 23.25 19.02
C PRO A 46 -9.58 24.02 19.49
N GLN A 47 -9.72 25.33 19.72
CA GLN A 47 -8.58 26.20 20.11
C GLN A 47 -7.91 25.79 21.42
N ILE A 48 -8.62 25.08 22.31
CA ILE A 48 -8.09 24.56 23.55
C ILE A 48 -7.06 23.42 23.32
N MET A 49 -7.08 22.77 22.16
CA MET A 49 -6.11 21.73 21.80
C MET A 49 -4.84 22.36 21.24
N VAL A 50 -3.85 22.56 22.11
CA VAL A 50 -2.57 23.22 21.75
C VAL A 50 -1.45 22.21 21.47
N ALA A 51 -1.47 21.04 22.10
CA ALA A 51 -0.45 20.00 21.90
C ALA A 51 -0.59 19.38 20.49
N PRO A 52 0.52 19.24 19.73
CA PRO A 52 0.49 18.65 18.38
C PRO A 52 -0.17 17.27 18.33
N GLU A 53 0.10 16.42 19.32
CA GLU A 53 -0.43 15.06 19.43
C GLU A 53 -1.96 15.07 19.61
N GLN A 54 -2.48 15.95 20.45
CA GLN A 54 -3.94 16.10 20.65
C GLN A 54 -4.63 16.61 19.38
N ARG A 55 -3.97 17.53 18.66
CA ARG A 55 -4.47 18.06 17.38
C ARG A 55 -4.49 17.00 16.30
N ALA A 56 -3.42 16.20 16.19
CA ALA A 56 -3.34 15.07 15.26
C ALA A 56 -4.41 14.01 15.56
N GLU A 57 -4.58 13.64 16.82
CA GLU A 57 -5.58 12.66 17.24
C GLU A 57 -7.01 13.15 16.96
N PHE A 58 -7.32 14.42 17.25
CA PHE A 58 -8.60 15.03 16.90
C PHE A 58 -8.82 15.00 15.40
N LEU A 59 -7.82 15.44 14.62
CA LEU A 59 -7.94 15.52 13.17
C LEU A 59 -8.17 14.15 12.55
N VAL A 60 -7.40 13.12 12.95
CA VAL A 60 -7.57 11.74 12.47
C VAL A 60 -8.98 11.20 12.76
N LYS A 61 -9.53 11.45 13.96
CA LYS A 61 -10.87 10.97 14.35
C LYS A 61 -12.02 11.68 13.64
N HIS A 62 -11.81 12.94 13.21
CA HIS A 62 -12.83 13.82 12.68
C HIS A 62 -12.64 14.22 11.22
N TYR A 63 -11.56 13.75 10.58
CA TYR A 63 -11.12 14.15 9.25
C TYR A 63 -12.24 14.19 8.21
N TRP A 64 -13.09 13.18 8.22
CA TRP A 64 -14.16 12.99 7.26
C TRP A 64 -15.54 13.51 7.74
N ASP A 65 -15.63 14.19 8.88
CA ASP A 65 -16.93 14.57 9.47
C ASP A 65 -17.77 15.50 8.59
N ASN A 66 -17.10 16.34 7.78
CA ASN A 66 -17.76 17.25 6.83
C ASN A 66 -18.11 16.59 5.48
N VAL A 67 -17.82 15.29 5.30
CA VAL A 67 -18.12 14.55 4.07
C VAL A 67 -19.40 13.74 4.24
N ASN A 68 -20.34 13.97 3.31
CA ASN A 68 -21.52 13.13 3.15
C ASN A 68 -21.24 12.00 2.18
N PHE A 69 -20.93 10.80 2.68
CA PHE A 69 -20.64 9.63 1.86
C PHE A 69 -21.86 9.08 1.07
N ALA A 70 -23.08 9.59 1.30
CA ALA A 70 -24.22 9.31 0.44
C ALA A 70 -24.19 10.12 -0.87
N ASP A 71 -23.35 11.13 -0.95
CA ASP A 71 -23.19 11.97 -2.14
C ASP A 71 -22.14 11.37 -3.09
N THR A 72 -22.61 10.73 -4.15
CA THR A 72 -21.76 10.08 -5.14
C THR A 72 -20.94 11.06 -6.00
N ASN A 73 -21.17 12.37 -5.93
CA ASN A 73 -20.34 13.33 -6.68
C ASN A 73 -18.87 13.30 -6.23
N TYR A 74 -18.58 12.93 -4.99
CA TYR A 74 -17.20 12.82 -4.51
C TYR A 74 -16.35 11.83 -5.30
N ILE A 75 -16.93 10.75 -5.87
CA ILE A 75 -16.17 9.79 -6.67
C ILE A 75 -15.86 10.29 -8.09
N HIS A 76 -16.47 11.39 -8.52
CA HIS A 76 -16.24 12.02 -9.82
C HIS A 76 -15.22 13.16 -9.76
N HIS A 77 -14.73 13.49 -8.57
CA HIS A 77 -13.73 14.53 -8.30
C HIS A 77 -12.50 13.96 -7.59
N PRO A 78 -11.69 13.13 -8.29
CA PRO A 78 -10.51 12.51 -7.68
C PRO A 78 -9.50 13.54 -7.16
N GLU A 79 -9.39 14.70 -7.81
CA GLU A 79 -8.55 15.81 -7.36
C GLU A 79 -8.92 16.33 -5.96
N ILE A 80 -10.14 16.05 -5.49
CA ILE A 80 -10.60 16.41 -4.14
C ILE A 80 -10.52 15.19 -3.22
N THR A 81 -11.16 14.09 -3.61
CA THR A 81 -11.36 12.93 -2.72
C THR A 81 -10.09 12.08 -2.59
N GLU A 82 -9.38 11.87 -3.70
CA GLU A 82 -8.12 11.13 -3.66
C GLU A 82 -7.03 11.93 -2.94
N GLN A 83 -6.94 13.26 -3.18
CA GLN A 83 -6.01 14.10 -2.43
C GLN A 83 -6.32 14.08 -0.93
N ALA A 84 -7.60 14.21 -0.56
CA ALA A 84 -8.02 14.11 0.85
C ALA A 84 -7.67 12.74 1.47
N TRP A 85 -7.76 11.65 0.69
CA TRP A 85 -7.34 10.33 1.15
C TRP A 85 -5.83 10.24 1.38
N VAL A 86 -5.02 10.79 0.49
CA VAL A 86 -3.55 10.84 0.63
C VAL A 86 -3.16 11.64 1.87
N ASP A 87 -3.72 12.84 2.04
CA ASP A 87 -3.47 13.69 3.21
C ASP A 87 -3.91 13.00 4.51
N TYR A 88 -5.03 12.26 4.47
CA TYR A 88 -5.50 11.46 5.61
C TYR A 88 -4.51 10.35 5.96
N CYS A 89 -4.02 9.60 4.97
CA CYS A 89 -3.03 8.55 5.19
C CYS A 89 -1.71 9.09 5.78
N ASP A 90 -1.29 10.30 5.40
CA ASP A 90 -0.11 10.93 5.99
C ASP A 90 -0.33 11.25 7.48
N ILE A 91 -1.47 11.85 7.83
CA ILE A 91 -1.79 12.23 9.21
C ILE A 91 -1.89 11.01 10.13
N LEU A 92 -2.31 9.83 9.63
CA LEU A 92 -2.38 8.59 10.40
C LEU A 92 -1.03 8.19 11.04
N ASN A 93 0.10 8.58 10.43
CA ASN A 93 1.43 8.30 10.96
C ASN A 93 1.78 9.12 12.23
N HIS A 94 1.00 10.14 12.55
CA HIS A 94 1.23 11.04 13.70
C HIS A 94 0.39 10.70 14.93
N VAL A 95 -0.28 9.55 14.94
CA VAL A 95 -1.09 9.07 16.07
C VAL A 95 -0.74 7.62 16.44
N PRO A 96 -1.08 7.16 17.66
CA PRO A 96 -0.90 5.75 18.01
C PRO A 96 -1.61 4.82 17.02
N LEU A 97 -0.96 3.71 16.68
CA LEU A 97 -1.47 2.73 15.70
C LEU A 97 -2.94 2.35 15.94
N LYS A 98 -3.31 2.09 17.18
CA LYS A 98 -4.69 1.76 17.55
C LYS A 98 -5.66 2.87 17.17
N THR A 99 -5.32 4.13 17.45
CA THR A 99 -6.15 5.29 17.06
C THR A 99 -6.30 5.38 15.55
N ALA A 100 -5.22 5.19 14.80
CA ALA A 100 -5.26 5.17 13.33
C ALA A 100 -6.17 4.06 12.81
N GLN A 101 -6.02 2.84 13.31
CA GLN A 101 -6.84 1.69 12.90
C GLN A 101 -8.33 1.88 13.19
N GLU A 102 -8.67 2.40 14.37
CA GLU A 102 -10.06 2.70 14.75
C GLU A 102 -10.67 3.79 13.84
N ALA A 103 -9.89 4.82 13.50
CA ALA A 103 -10.32 5.90 12.64
C ALA A 103 -10.52 5.43 11.19
N ILE A 104 -9.61 4.64 10.64
CA ILE A 104 -9.75 4.01 9.32
C ILE A 104 -11.01 3.15 9.29
N ARG A 105 -11.18 2.26 10.28
CA ARG A 105 -12.35 1.39 10.35
C ARG A 105 -13.65 2.18 10.34
N LYS A 106 -13.75 3.21 11.19
CA LYS A 106 -14.91 4.11 11.24
C LYS A 106 -15.16 4.78 9.89
N THR A 107 -14.10 5.24 9.22
CA THR A 107 -14.21 5.89 7.90
C THR A 107 -14.79 4.93 6.87
N ILE A 108 -14.22 3.73 6.74
CA ILE A 108 -14.69 2.73 5.77
C ILE A 108 -16.12 2.27 6.10
N ASP A 109 -16.45 2.06 7.38
CA ASP A 109 -17.82 1.67 7.78
C ASP A 109 -18.84 2.75 7.39
N ARG A 110 -18.51 4.05 7.45
CA ARG A 110 -19.38 5.15 7.02
C ARG A 110 -19.66 5.14 5.50
N THR A 111 -18.75 4.59 4.69
CA THR A 111 -18.97 4.51 3.24
C THR A 111 -19.95 3.42 2.82
N ASN A 112 -20.38 2.51 3.74
CA ASN A 112 -21.38 1.48 3.48
C ASN A 112 -22.80 2.02 3.17
N VAL A 113 -22.97 3.34 3.14
CA VAL A 113 -24.25 3.97 2.75
C VAL A 113 -24.47 3.94 1.23
N ASP A 114 -23.39 3.83 0.44
CA ASP A 114 -23.47 3.71 -1.02
C ASP A 114 -22.40 2.74 -1.56
N LYS A 115 -22.81 1.78 -2.42
CA LYS A 115 -21.92 0.75 -2.97
C LYS A 115 -20.78 1.33 -3.82
N LYS A 116 -21.02 2.41 -4.58
CA LYS A 116 -20.00 3.01 -5.45
C LYS A 116 -18.99 3.79 -4.64
N VAL A 117 -19.44 4.53 -3.63
CA VAL A 117 -18.56 5.27 -2.72
C VAL A 117 -17.71 4.29 -1.90
N PHE A 118 -18.31 3.21 -1.40
CA PHE A 118 -17.58 2.15 -0.71
C PHE A 118 -16.47 1.56 -1.59
N ALA A 119 -16.81 1.17 -2.83
CA ALA A 119 -15.83 0.63 -3.77
C ALA A 119 -14.71 1.63 -4.06
N TYR A 120 -15.05 2.89 -4.36
CA TYR A 120 -14.05 3.91 -4.65
C TYR A 120 -13.08 4.15 -3.49
N ILE A 121 -13.57 4.30 -2.27
CA ILE A 121 -12.69 4.54 -1.11
C ILE A 121 -11.85 3.30 -0.78
N THR A 122 -12.40 2.09 -0.92
CA THR A 122 -11.61 0.87 -0.73
C THR A 122 -10.58 0.65 -1.84
N ASP A 123 -10.85 1.09 -3.08
CA ASP A 123 -9.89 1.08 -4.18
C ASP A 123 -8.74 2.09 -3.93
N LEU A 124 -9.03 3.27 -3.36
CA LEU A 124 -7.99 4.19 -2.91
C LEU A 124 -7.14 3.57 -1.80
N ALA A 125 -7.76 2.87 -0.84
CA ALA A 125 -7.01 2.17 0.20
C ALA A 125 -6.13 1.05 -0.39
N ASP A 126 -6.61 0.27 -1.37
CA ASP A 126 -5.81 -0.73 -2.10
C ASP A 126 -4.61 -0.07 -2.78
N LYS A 127 -4.84 1.03 -3.52
CA LYS A 127 -3.82 1.79 -4.24
C LYS A 127 -2.72 2.34 -3.34
N TYR A 128 -3.08 2.93 -2.20
CA TYR A 128 -2.12 3.65 -1.35
C TYR A 128 -1.55 2.80 -0.22
N LEU A 129 -2.34 1.91 0.39
CA LEU A 129 -1.92 1.17 1.59
C LEU A 129 -1.46 -0.27 1.29
N TYR A 130 -1.84 -0.85 0.14
CA TYR A 130 -1.54 -2.24 -0.18
C TYR A 130 -0.61 -2.43 -1.38
N ASP A 131 -0.70 -1.61 -2.44
CA ASP A 131 0.15 -1.74 -3.64
C ASP A 131 1.62 -1.77 -3.23
N PRO A 132 2.40 -2.80 -3.64
CA PRO A 132 3.81 -2.92 -3.29
C PRO A 132 4.68 -1.74 -3.78
N ASN A 133 4.26 -1.03 -4.82
CA ASN A 133 4.96 0.14 -5.35
C ASN A 133 4.55 1.46 -4.68
N SER A 134 3.54 1.44 -3.80
CA SER A 134 3.13 2.64 -3.09
C SER A 134 4.14 3.04 -2.02
N PRO A 135 4.63 4.29 -2.01
CA PRO A 135 5.48 4.80 -0.94
C PRO A 135 4.74 4.93 0.41
N MET A 136 3.40 4.90 0.37
CA MET A 136 2.53 4.98 1.56
C MET A 136 2.06 3.60 2.02
N ARG A 137 2.58 2.51 1.43
CA ARG A 137 2.20 1.14 1.79
C ARG A 137 2.34 0.91 3.29
N ASN A 138 1.23 0.51 3.92
CA ASN A 138 1.19 0.20 5.34
C ASN A 138 0.11 -0.86 5.61
N GLU A 139 0.54 -2.09 5.83
CA GLU A 139 -0.38 -3.21 6.04
C GLU A 139 -1.19 -3.07 7.33
N GLU A 140 -0.61 -2.48 8.39
CA GLU A 140 -1.31 -2.24 9.65
C GLU A 140 -2.47 -1.24 9.48
N PHE A 141 -2.35 -0.28 8.56
CA PHE A 141 -3.46 0.61 8.18
C PHE A 141 -4.44 -0.05 7.21
N TYR A 142 -3.97 -1.03 6.43
CA TYR A 142 -4.83 -1.73 5.48
C TYR A 142 -5.69 -2.84 6.11
N ILE A 143 -5.26 -3.44 7.23
CA ILE A 143 -6.02 -4.46 7.97
C ILE A 143 -7.44 -4.00 8.31
N PRO A 144 -7.70 -2.82 8.94
CA PRO A 144 -9.06 -2.37 9.22
C PRO A 144 -9.92 -2.14 7.98
N VAL A 145 -9.31 -1.83 6.82
CA VAL A 145 -10.03 -1.76 5.54
C VAL A 145 -10.49 -3.15 5.11
N LEU A 146 -9.62 -4.15 5.17
CA LEU A 146 -9.96 -5.54 4.85
C LEU A 146 -11.04 -6.10 5.77
N GLU A 147 -10.97 -5.78 7.06
CA GLU A 147 -12.00 -6.15 8.05
C GLU A 147 -13.36 -5.53 7.71
N ALA A 148 -13.37 -4.24 7.33
CA ALA A 148 -14.58 -3.56 6.92
C ALA A 148 -15.15 -4.16 5.63
N MET A 149 -14.30 -4.45 4.62
CA MET A 149 -14.71 -5.11 3.38
C MET A 149 -15.29 -6.51 3.64
N ALA A 150 -14.66 -7.30 4.51
CA ALA A 150 -15.13 -8.64 4.86
C ALA A 150 -16.50 -8.61 5.58
N ALA A 151 -16.77 -7.57 6.38
CA ALA A 151 -17.99 -7.38 7.14
C ALA A 151 -19.08 -6.58 6.40
N SER A 152 -18.76 -5.95 5.27
CA SER A 152 -19.65 -5.03 4.55
C SER A 152 -20.95 -5.72 4.10
N HIS A 153 -22.08 -5.04 4.27
CA HIS A 153 -23.38 -5.49 3.78
C HIS A 153 -23.70 -5.03 2.34
N VAL A 154 -22.92 -4.09 1.81
CA VAL A 154 -23.11 -3.62 0.42
C VAL A 154 -22.32 -4.43 -0.60
N LEU A 155 -21.39 -5.29 -0.15
CA LEU A 155 -20.65 -6.22 -1.00
C LEU A 155 -21.33 -7.59 -1.05
N GLU A 156 -21.39 -8.16 -2.24
CA GLU A 156 -21.79 -9.55 -2.45
C GLU A 156 -20.72 -10.52 -1.89
N GLU A 157 -21.14 -11.72 -1.43
CA GLU A 157 -20.21 -12.66 -0.80
C GLU A 157 -19.05 -13.06 -1.69
N ILE A 158 -19.27 -13.17 -3.00
CA ILE A 158 -18.20 -13.49 -3.95
C ILE A 158 -17.11 -12.41 -3.99
N VAL A 159 -17.47 -11.14 -3.83
CA VAL A 159 -16.53 -10.02 -3.81
C VAL A 159 -15.70 -10.02 -2.53
N LYS A 160 -16.25 -10.53 -1.42
CA LYS A 160 -15.58 -10.61 -0.11
C LYS A 160 -14.50 -11.71 -0.03
N VAL A 161 -14.46 -12.66 -0.98
CA VAL A 161 -13.49 -13.77 -0.97
C VAL A 161 -12.05 -13.25 -0.95
N ARG A 162 -11.73 -12.31 -1.84
CA ARG A 162 -10.39 -11.73 -1.92
C ARG A 162 -9.98 -10.92 -0.68
N PRO A 163 -10.80 -9.98 -0.17
CA PRO A 163 -10.51 -9.30 1.09
C PRO A 163 -10.33 -10.24 2.28
N LYS A 164 -11.17 -11.29 2.42
CA LYS A 164 -11.04 -12.29 3.48
C LYS A 164 -9.69 -13.04 3.40
N ALA A 165 -9.30 -13.50 2.21
CA ALA A 165 -8.02 -14.18 2.00
C ALA A 165 -6.82 -13.25 2.26
N ARG A 166 -6.89 -11.97 1.82
CA ARG A 166 -5.85 -10.97 2.11
C ARG A 166 -5.77 -10.67 3.60
N LEU A 167 -6.91 -10.57 4.29
CA LEU A 167 -6.95 -10.36 5.74
C LEU A 167 -6.30 -11.51 6.50
N GLU A 168 -6.60 -12.76 6.13
CA GLU A 168 -5.95 -13.94 6.72
C GLU A 168 -4.44 -13.89 6.57
N LEU A 169 -3.95 -13.51 5.38
CA LEU A 169 -2.51 -13.38 5.12
C LEU A 169 -1.88 -12.21 5.88
N ALA A 170 -2.54 -11.05 5.92
CA ALA A 170 -2.07 -9.86 6.63
C ALA A 170 -1.98 -10.10 8.15
N GLN A 171 -2.84 -10.96 8.70
CA GLN A 171 -2.79 -11.36 10.11
C GLN A 171 -1.59 -12.25 10.46
N LYS A 172 -0.90 -12.83 9.47
CA LYS A 172 0.30 -13.64 9.69
C LYS A 172 1.54 -12.76 9.86
N ASN A 173 2.42 -13.17 10.77
CA ASN A 173 3.70 -12.48 11.02
C ASN A 173 3.56 -10.97 11.25
N ARG A 174 2.54 -10.53 11.98
CA ARG A 174 2.35 -9.11 12.31
C ARG A 174 3.47 -8.61 13.22
N ILE A 175 3.76 -7.34 13.13
CA ILE A 175 4.68 -6.65 14.05
C ILE A 175 4.23 -6.91 15.49
N GLY A 176 5.18 -7.27 16.36
CA GLY A 176 4.94 -7.64 17.76
C GLY A 176 4.49 -9.10 17.98
N THR A 177 4.21 -9.88 16.92
CA THR A 177 3.88 -11.31 17.03
C THR A 177 5.06 -12.19 16.68
N LYS A 178 5.00 -13.47 17.07
CA LYS A 178 6.04 -14.44 16.75
C LYS A 178 5.94 -14.86 15.29
N ALA A 179 7.04 -14.77 14.53
CA ALA A 179 7.12 -15.20 13.14
C ALA A 179 6.84 -16.71 13.01
N ILE A 180 6.17 -17.11 11.94
CA ILE A 180 5.86 -18.51 11.67
C ILE A 180 7.15 -19.26 11.35
N ASN A 181 7.38 -20.39 12.04
CA ASN A 181 8.55 -21.24 11.79
C ASN A 181 8.40 -22.00 10.47
N PHE A 182 9.54 -22.18 9.80
CA PHE A 182 9.65 -23.06 8.63
C PHE A 182 11.02 -23.71 8.58
N THR A 183 11.15 -24.77 7.76
CA THR A 183 12.42 -25.45 7.50
C THR A 183 12.98 -25.03 6.15
N TYR A 184 14.30 -24.92 6.06
CA TYR A 184 15.01 -24.62 4.82
C TYR A 184 16.10 -25.68 4.56
N THR A 185 16.55 -25.78 3.32
CA THR A 185 17.62 -26.67 2.89
C THR A 185 18.74 -25.85 2.27
N LEU A 186 19.99 -26.11 2.69
CA LEU A 186 21.19 -25.48 2.15
C LEU A 186 21.63 -26.16 0.85
N ALA A 187 22.54 -25.53 0.09
CA ALA A 187 23.13 -26.13 -1.11
C ALA A 187 23.85 -27.45 -0.84
N SER A 188 24.38 -27.65 0.37
CA SER A 188 24.97 -28.92 0.82
C SER A 188 23.97 -30.05 1.07
N GLY A 189 22.66 -29.75 1.07
CA GLY A 189 21.59 -30.66 1.48
C GLY A 189 21.30 -30.67 2.97
N ALA A 190 22.08 -29.98 3.80
CA ALA A 190 21.80 -29.84 5.22
C ALA A 190 20.52 -29.01 5.44
N GLN A 191 19.78 -29.37 6.49
CA GLN A 191 18.52 -28.71 6.83
C GLN A 191 18.64 -27.86 8.10
N GLY A 192 17.90 -26.77 8.14
CA GLY A 192 17.74 -25.93 9.32
C GLY A 192 16.31 -25.43 9.45
N SER A 193 16.02 -24.73 10.52
CA SER A 193 14.75 -24.01 10.68
C SER A 193 14.98 -22.60 11.17
N LEU A 194 14.01 -21.71 10.91
CA LEU A 194 14.06 -20.32 11.37
C LEU A 194 14.31 -20.24 12.88
N TYR A 195 13.64 -21.09 13.66
CA TYR A 195 13.73 -21.07 15.13
C TYR A 195 15.04 -21.60 15.70
N GLN A 196 15.81 -22.37 14.93
CA GLN A 196 17.13 -22.87 15.35
C GLN A 196 18.23 -21.80 15.28
N LEU A 197 18.01 -20.72 14.54
CA LEU A 197 18.96 -19.63 14.42
C LEU A 197 19.00 -18.83 15.73
N ASN A 198 20.19 -18.60 16.27
CA ASN A 198 20.38 -17.92 17.54
C ASN A 198 21.28 -16.69 17.36
N ALA A 199 20.67 -15.51 17.37
CA ALA A 199 21.31 -14.20 17.36
C ALA A 199 20.36 -13.20 18.00
N ASP A 200 20.85 -12.00 18.34
CA ASP A 200 20.01 -10.94 18.91
C ASP A 200 18.98 -10.46 17.89
N TYR A 201 19.38 -10.41 16.61
CA TYR A 201 18.52 -10.09 15.47
C TYR A 201 18.61 -11.14 14.37
N LEU A 202 17.53 -11.35 13.67
CA LEU A 202 17.46 -12.18 12.48
C LEU A 202 16.79 -11.41 11.35
N LEU A 203 17.51 -11.24 10.24
CA LEU A 203 16.97 -10.68 9.01
C LEU A 203 16.56 -11.83 8.07
N LEU A 204 15.27 -12.04 7.91
CA LEU A 204 14.72 -12.96 6.91
C LEU A 204 14.55 -12.22 5.59
N PHE A 205 15.22 -12.68 4.56
CA PHE A 205 15.21 -12.13 3.21
C PHE A 205 14.68 -13.18 2.23
N ILE A 206 13.42 -13.05 1.80
CA ILE A 206 12.82 -13.93 0.81
C ILE A 206 13.04 -13.29 -0.57
N ASN A 207 13.67 -14.01 -1.49
CA ASN A 207 14.16 -13.46 -2.74
C ASN A 207 14.12 -14.48 -3.87
N ASN A 208 14.23 -13.98 -5.11
CA ASN A 208 14.40 -14.79 -6.33
C ASN A 208 15.73 -14.44 -7.02
N PRO A 209 16.45 -15.44 -7.55
CA PRO A 209 17.64 -15.20 -8.36
C PRO A 209 17.32 -14.37 -9.61
N GLY A 210 18.28 -13.54 -10.05
CA GLY A 210 18.12 -12.70 -11.25
C GLY A 210 17.08 -11.58 -11.16
N CYS A 211 16.45 -11.42 -10.01
CA CYS A 211 15.51 -10.33 -9.74
C CYS A 211 16.29 -9.02 -9.49
N HIS A 212 16.06 -7.98 -10.31
CA HIS A 212 16.75 -6.70 -10.18
C HIS A 212 16.59 -6.07 -8.79
N ALA A 213 15.35 -6.00 -8.29
CA ALA A 213 15.07 -5.45 -6.96
C ALA A 213 15.73 -6.27 -5.83
N CYS A 214 15.90 -7.60 -6.02
CA CYS A 214 16.64 -8.43 -5.08
C CYS A 214 18.12 -8.09 -5.08
N THR A 215 18.72 -7.86 -6.25
CA THR A 215 20.13 -7.45 -6.36
C THR A 215 20.34 -6.09 -5.71
N GLU A 216 19.49 -5.10 -5.98
CA GLU A 216 19.54 -3.78 -5.34
C GLU A 216 19.42 -3.88 -3.81
N THR A 217 18.55 -4.77 -3.32
CA THR A 217 18.40 -5.01 -1.88
C THR A 217 19.66 -5.63 -1.27
N ILE A 218 20.27 -6.64 -1.94
CA ILE A 218 21.54 -7.23 -1.51
C ILE A 218 22.63 -6.16 -1.40
N GLU A 219 22.77 -5.30 -2.41
CA GLU A 219 23.75 -4.24 -2.38
C GLU A 219 23.47 -3.20 -1.30
N GLY A 220 22.19 -2.83 -1.10
CA GLY A 220 21.79 -1.95 0.00
C GLY A 220 22.15 -2.52 1.38
N LEU A 221 21.87 -3.80 1.62
CA LEU A 221 22.22 -4.48 2.87
C LEU A 221 23.73 -4.60 3.07
N LYS A 222 24.52 -4.83 2.02
CA LYS A 222 25.99 -4.88 2.05
C LYS A 222 26.61 -3.51 2.40
N GLN A 223 26.01 -2.43 1.91
CA GLN A 223 26.46 -1.06 2.14
C GLN A 223 26.01 -0.49 3.48
N ALA A 224 25.05 -1.11 4.17
CA ALA A 224 24.50 -0.67 5.43
C ALA A 224 25.54 -0.92 6.59
N PRO A 225 26.08 0.14 7.21
CA PRO A 225 27.20 0.01 8.15
C PRO A 225 26.80 -0.70 9.45
N ILE A 226 25.61 -0.42 10.02
CA ILE A 226 25.13 -1.05 11.26
C ILE A 226 24.83 -2.53 11.03
N ILE A 227 24.13 -2.86 9.94
CA ILE A 227 23.87 -4.26 9.55
C ILE A 227 25.19 -5.01 9.39
N SER A 228 26.16 -4.45 8.67
CA SER A 228 27.47 -5.06 8.45
C SER A 228 28.25 -5.23 9.77
N GLN A 229 28.19 -4.28 10.69
CA GLN A 229 28.79 -4.36 12.01
C GLN A 229 28.16 -5.49 12.82
N LEU A 230 26.84 -5.53 12.93
CA LEU A 230 26.13 -6.55 13.73
C LEU A 230 26.34 -7.97 13.18
N ILE A 231 26.48 -8.15 11.85
CA ILE A 231 26.86 -9.44 11.26
C ILE A 231 28.27 -9.86 11.71
N LYS A 232 29.26 -8.96 11.65
CA LYS A 232 30.65 -9.24 12.13
C LYS A 232 30.68 -9.58 13.61
N GLU A 233 29.88 -8.91 14.42
CA GLU A 233 29.73 -9.18 15.85
C GLU A 233 28.91 -10.44 16.18
N LYS A 234 28.36 -11.12 15.17
CA LYS A 234 27.43 -12.26 15.26
C LYS A 234 26.17 -11.98 16.07
N LYS A 235 25.77 -10.72 16.12
CA LYS A 235 24.52 -10.26 16.73
C LYS A 235 23.34 -10.28 15.73
N LEU A 236 23.63 -10.23 14.44
CA LEU A 236 22.63 -10.33 13.38
C LEU A 236 22.98 -11.48 12.44
N ILE A 237 22.02 -12.35 12.18
CA ILE A 237 22.07 -13.37 11.13
C ILE A 237 21.16 -12.95 9.98
N VAL A 238 21.66 -13.04 8.76
CA VAL A 238 20.83 -12.92 7.54
C VAL A 238 20.50 -14.31 7.03
N LEU A 239 19.23 -14.65 6.96
CA LEU A 239 18.69 -15.86 6.34
C LEU A 239 18.04 -15.49 5.02
N SER A 240 18.71 -15.81 3.92
CA SER A 240 18.21 -15.63 2.56
C SER A 240 17.51 -16.91 2.12
N ILE A 241 16.25 -16.81 1.68
CA ILE A 241 15.43 -17.95 1.31
C ILE A 241 14.88 -17.80 -0.11
N TYR A 242 15.13 -18.81 -0.92
CA TYR A 242 14.49 -18.99 -2.22
C TYR A 242 13.22 -19.85 -2.07
N PRO A 243 12.03 -19.32 -2.42
CA PRO A 243 10.76 -20.00 -2.16
C PRO A 243 10.23 -20.86 -3.32
N ASP A 244 10.88 -20.82 -4.51
CA ASP A 244 10.38 -21.39 -5.76
C ASP A 244 11.16 -22.62 -6.25
N GLU A 245 10.83 -23.12 -7.47
CA GLU A 245 11.19 -24.44 -7.96
C GLU A 245 12.50 -24.47 -8.77
N GLU A 246 12.94 -23.35 -9.31
CA GLU A 246 14.08 -23.26 -10.25
C GLU A 246 15.44 -23.35 -9.52
N LEU A 247 15.71 -24.49 -8.87
CA LEU A 247 16.89 -24.69 -8.02
C LEU A 247 18.22 -24.57 -8.77
N ASP A 248 18.27 -24.89 -10.06
CA ASP A 248 19.49 -24.76 -10.85
C ASP A 248 19.82 -23.27 -11.08
N ASP A 249 18.81 -22.45 -11.23
CA ASP A 249 18.97 -21.01 -11.33
C ASP A 249 19.41 -20.41 -9.99
N TRP A 250 18.76 -20.80 -8.89
CA TRP A 250 19.20 -20.43 -7.54
C TRP A 250 20.66 -20.79 -7.26
N ARG A 251 21.11 -22.00 -7.65
CA ARG A 251 22.51 -22.44 -7.45
C ARG A 251 23.52 -21.60 -8.21
N LYS A 252 23.20 -21.15 -9.43
CA LYS A 252 24.07 -20.30 -10.26
C LYS A 252 24.32 -18.94 -9.60
N HIS A 253 23.35 -18.41 -8.87
CA HIS A 253 23.40 -17.08 -8.25
C HIS A 253 23.88 -17.08 -6.79
N LEU A 254 24.24 -18.24 -6.21
CA LEU A 254 24.70 -18.33 -4.81
C LEU A 254 25.95 -17.49 -4.53
N ASN A 255 26.81 -17.27 -5.49
CA ASN A 255 28.03 -16.47 -5.35
C ASN A 255 27.77 -14.95 -5.31
N GLU A 256 26.57 -14.49 -5.59
CA GLU A 256 26.18 -13.08 -5.48
C GLU A 256 25.92 -12.67 -4.01
N PHE A 257 25.64 -13.65 -3.16
CA PHE A 257 25.39 -13.41 -1.74
C PHE A 257 26.67 -13.35 -0.91
N PRO A 258 26.74 -12.51 0.12
CA PRO A 258 27.81 -12.54 1.10
C PRO A 258 27.96 -13.93 1.73
N LYS A 259 29.20 -14.36 1.95
CA LYS A 259 29.52 -15.69 2.51
C LYS A 259 29.04 -15.87 3.95
N GLU A 260 28.85 -14.75 4.64
CA GLU A 260 28.38 -14.70 6.02
C GLU A 260 26.87 -14.96 6.13
N TRP A 261 26.14 -14.86 5.02
CA TRP A 261 24.70 -15.10 5.00
C TRP A 261 24.40 -16.59 4.92
N ILE A 262 23.29 -17.01 5.52
CA ILE A 262 22.75 -18.33 5.36
C ILE A 262 21.84 -18.32 4.12
N ASN A 263 22.23 -19.04 3.07
CA ASN A 263 21.46 -19.14 1.84
C ASN A 263 20.81 -20.50 1.73
N GLY A 264 19.49 -20.54 1.78
CA GLY A 264 18.70 -21.75 1.71
C GLY A 264 17.52 -21.63 0.73
N TYR A 265 16.86 -22.74 0.51
CA TYR A 265 15.64 -22.81 -0.29
C TYR A 265 14.57 -23.61 0.44
N ASP A 266 13.31 -23.36 0.12
CA ASP A 266 12.16 -24.11 0.64
C ASP A 266 11.91 -25.37 -0.19
N LYS A 267 12.57 -26.47 0.18
CA LYS A 267 12.49 -27.75 -0.55
C LYS A 267 11.07 -28.29 -0.71
N LYS A 268 10.15 -27.93 0.15
CA LYS A 268 8.78 -28.43 0.20
C LYS A 268 7.74 -27.41 -0.24
N PHE A 269 8.18 -26.24 -0.71
CA PHE A 269 7.31 -25.12 -1.08
C PHE A 269 6.31 -24.71 0.00
N THR A 270 6.65 -25.00 1.27
CA THR A 270 5.75 -24.83 2.41
C THR A 270 5.39 -23.36 2.63
N ILE A 271 6.35 -22.45 2.37
CA ILE A 271 6.13 -21.01 2.51
C ILE A 271 5.05 -20.56 1.53
N LYS A 272 5.12 -20.98 0.29
CA LYS A 272 4.20 -20.63 -0.79
C LYS A 272 2.86 -21.37 -0.67
N GLU A 273 2.89 -22.69 -0.58
CA GLU A 273 1.67 -23.53 -0.57
C GLU A 273 0.79 -23.29 0.65
N LYS A 274 1.41 -23.09 1.84
CA LYS A 274 0.67 -22.78 3.08
C LYS A 274 0.54 -21.29 3.34
N GLN A 275 1.03 -20.47 2.41
CA GLN A 275 1.01 -19.02 2.55
C GLN A 275 1.54 -18.60 3.93
N LEU A 276 2.70 -19.13 4.35
CA LEU A 276 3.25 -18.84 5.66
C LEU A 276 3.69 -17.37 5.77
N TYR A 277 4.18 -16.80 4.68
CA TYR A 277 4.58 -15.41 4.53
C TYR A 277 3.91 -14.79 3.31
N ASP A 278 3.69 -13.48 3.32
CA ASP A 278 3.16 -12.77 2.17
C ASP A 278 4.26 -12.59 1.11
N LEU A 279 4.05 -13.19 -0.06
CA LEU A 279 4.96 -13.14 -1.20
C LEU A 279 4.39 -12.30 -2.35
N LYS A 280 3.50 -11.32 -2.03
CA LYS A 280 2.90 -10.43 -3.05
C LYS A 280 3.93 -9.62 -3.84
N ALA A 281 5.09 -9.37 -3.22
CA ALA A 281 6.26 -8.75 -3.83
C ALA A 281 7.53 -9.46 -3.36
N ILE A 282 8.49 -9.62 -4.27
CA ILE A 282 9.83 -10.13 -4.00
C ILE A 282 10.81 -9.05 -4.49
N PRO A 283 11.78 -8.65 -3.64
CA PRO A 283 12.12 -9.20 -2.34
C PRO A 283 11.15 -8.82 -1.21
N THR A 284 11.07 -9.66 -0.18
CA THR A 284 10.37 -9.38 1.07
C THR A 284 11.32 -9.56 2.25
N LEU A 285 11.38 -8.57 3.16
CA LEU A 285 12.27 -8.57 4.32
C LEU A 285 11.49 -8.48 5.63
N TYR A 286 11.92 -9.29 6.60
CA TYR A 286 11.44 -9.25 7.98
C TYR A 286 12.63 -9.10 8.93
N LEU A 287 12.56 -8.14 9.86
CA LEU A 287 13.48 -8.08 10.98
C LEU A 287 12.83 -8.73 12.21
N LEU A 288 13.51 -9.69 12.81
CA LEU A 288 13.04 -10.42 13.99
C LEU A 288 14.03 -10.23 15.13
N ASN A 289 13.52 -10.24 16.37
CA ASN A 289 14.40 -10.32 17.55
C ASN A 289 14.83 -11.77 17.86
N LYS A 290 15.56 -11.96 18.96
CA LYS A 290 16.05 -13.25 19.41
C LYS A 290 14.94 -14.28 19.63
N GLU A 291 13.80 -13.86 20.15
CA GLU A 291 12.61 -14.68 20.41
C GLU A 291 11.80 -14.97 19.13
N LYS A 292 12.24 -14.43 17.99
CA LYS A 292 11.55 -14.49 16.67
C LYS A 292 10.28 -13.64 16.63
N THR A 293 10.17 -12.63 17.51
CA THR A 293 9.11 -11.62 17.38
C THR A 293 9.44 -10.71 16.20
N VAL A 294 8.45 -10.43 15.38
CA VAL A 294 8.55 -9.53 14.22
C VAL A 294 8.70 -8.10 14.71
N LEU A 295 9.82 -7.47 14.40
CA LEU A 295 10.11 -6.06 14.68
C LEU A 295 9.72 -5.18 13.49
N LEU A 296 10.05 -5.63 12.27
CA LEU A 296 9.67 -4.99 11.02
C LEU A 296 9.18 -6.07 10.04
N LYS A 297 8.14 -5.74 9.31
CA LYS A 297 7.53 -6.58 8.27
C LYS A 297 7.53 -5.85 6.94
N ASP A 298 7.93 -6.55 5.87
CA ASP A 298 7.89 -6.02 4.51
C ASP A 298 8.67 -4.68 4.37
N ALA A 299 9.80 -4.62 5.06
CA ALA A 299 10.61 -3.41 5.22
C ALA A 299 11.67 -3.28 4.13
N THR A 300 12.15 -2.07 3.91
CA THR A 300 13.32 -1.80 3.06
C THR A 300 14.62 -2.02 3.83
N ALA A 301 15.74 -2.21 3.12
CA ALA A 301 17.07 -2.28 3.74
C ALA A 301 17.37 -1.02 4.57
N GLN A 302 16.97 0.16 4.07
CA GLN A 302 17.13 1.42 4.77
C GLN A 302 16.33 1.47 6.08
N ALA A 303 15.06 1.07 6.06
CA ALA A 303 14.22 1.05 7.28
C ALA A 303 14.78 0.09 8.35
N ILE A 304 15.37 -1.04 7.93
CA ILE A 304 16.03 -1.99 8.83
C ILE A 304 17.29 -1.37 9.45
N GLU A 305 18.13 -0.71 8.64
CA GLU A 305 19.32 -0.02 9.11
C GLU A 305 18.98 1.07 10.14
N GLU A 306 17.98 1.91 9.83
CA GLU A 306 17.50 2.98 10.72
C GLU A 306 16.97 2.41 12.05
N TYR A 307 16.17 1.33 11.98
CA TYR A 307 15.67 0.65 13.17
C TYR A 307 16.82 0.14 14.06
N LEU A 308 17.76 -0.57 13.47
CA LEU A 308 18.91 -1.14 14.20
C LEU A 308 19.82 -0.04 14.76
N MET A 309 20.00 1.08 14.08
CA MET A 309 20.78 2.22 14.56
C MET A 309 20.22 2.78 15.89
N ILE A 310 18.90 2.75 16.07
CA ILE A 310 18.23 3.29 17.24
C ILE A 310 18.16 2.27 18.39
N HIS A 311 18.10 0.96 18.09
CA HIS A 311 17.73 -0.08 19.04
C HIS A 311 18.85 -1.10 19.35
N GLN A 312 20.08 -0.88 18.85
CA GLN A 312 21.22 -1.77 19.11
C GLN A 312 21.84 -1.58 20.52
#